data_57b8225a11378310bc95f29bd35a73b8
#
_entry.id   57b8225a11378310bc95f29bd35a73b8
#
_cell.length_a   1.000
_cell.length_b   1.000
_cell.length_c   1.000
_cell.angle_alpha   90.00
_cell.angle_beta   90.00
_cell.angle_gamma   90.00
#
_symmetry.space_group_name_H-M   'P 1'
#
loop_
_entity.id
_entity.type
_entity.pdbx_description
1 polymer ?
#
loop_
_entity_poly.entity_id
_entity_poly.type
_entity_poly.pdbx_seq_one_letter_code
_entity_poly.pdbx_strand_id
1 'polypeptide(L)'
;MFNGLKYVKLGLVILVYVLAFPFGYHKNIDVIDGYTNKLTVLKGDSITVYMDCKEKNRRGQFILYDILGNAIDSIITTCDTKKHSDNNAFDYKPTFCYYTGKLKSGVYAWNKSAPFIVSDVQPCDITIVFPSLNNIANNELNKNNSLQTINIQSAADNIDSYFINFLNWFKNNEKQHTVNFISDADLEDYSKFKNTKVLIFASNYLFWTKPMKQNFDKYIQSGKNALIISSTFMVNEFSFNIKQWQITLERTQERASSPINTFNSKTNKNYNSVGCSYENHISKLPIYNNNHFMTIQNNKHKIFTGLSQKKYIIIAYSGSCPPLKSIDEMGIPLYDFALLQQGILTCLAFGYRSIYEQQSIWGIYEFKQSTSSGKIINIGLADWFNNINLKKKYVSDITKNCIEYLNEN
;
A
#
# COMPACT_ATOMS: atom_id res chain seq x y z
N MET A 1 -65.55 -25.52 -28.89
CA MET A 1 -64.89 -24.92 -27.76
C MET A 1 -63.42 -25.38 -27.63
N PHE A 2 -62.65 -25.52 -28.74
CA PHE A 2 -61.28 -26.07 -28.70
C PHE A 2 -60.22 -25.26 -29.48
N ASN A 3 -60.56 -24.05 -29.99
CA ASN A 3 -59.62 -23.25 -30.77
C ASN A 3 -58.91 -22.14 -29.97
N GLY A 4 -59.30 -21.90 -28.70
CA GLY A 4 -58.67 -20.82 -27.89
C GLY A 4 -57.34 -21.24 -27.23
N LEU A 5 -57.10 -22.53 -26.96
CA LEU A 5 -55.91 -23.01 -26.26
C LEU A 5 -54.62 -23.01 -27.11
N LYS A 6 -54.73 -23.05 -28.45
CA LYS A 6 -53.55 -22.99 -29.34
C LYS A 6 -52.90 -21.61 -29.40
N TYR A 7 -53.70 -20.54 -29.34
CA TYR A 7 -53.17 -19.17 -29.37
C TYR A 7 -52.56 -18.74 -28.07
N VAL A 8 -53.07 -19.23 -26.94
CA VAL A 8 -52.46 -18.94 -25.62
C VAL A 8 -51.10 -19.60 -25.47
N LYS A 9 -50.90 -20.84 -25.97
CA LYS A 9 -49.57 -21.46 -25.97
C LYS A 9 -48.58 -20.77 -26.91
N LEU A 10 -49.02 -20.32 -28.07
CA LEU A 10 -48.15 -19.59 -29.02
C LEU A 10 -47.75 -18.20 -28.46
N GLY A 11 -48.71 -17.49 -27.85
CA GLY A 11 -48.42 -16.21 -27.19
C GLY A 11 -47.47 -16.33 -26.02
N LEU A 12 -47.58 -17.41 -25.22
CA LEU A 12 -46.67 -17.64 -24.08
C LEU A 12 -45.25 -18.00 -24.54
N VAL A 13 -45.12 -18.79 -25.61
CA VAL A 13 -43.79 -19.12 -26.19
C VAL A 13 -43.13 -17.90 -26.78
N ILE A 14 -43.87 -17.01 -27.46
CA ILE A 14 -43.30 -15.76 -28.02
C ILE A 14 -42.95 -14.82 -26.87
N LEU A 15 -43.75 -14.72 -25.79
CA LEU A 15 -43.45 -13.89 -24.63
C LEU A 15 -42.21 -14.39 -23.88
N VAL A 16 -42.04 -15.72 -23.71
CA VAL A 16 -40.84 -16.29 -23.12
C VAL A 16 -39.62 -16.08 -24.02
N TYR A 17 -39.76 -16.19 -25.35
CA TYR A 17 -38.68 -15.87 -26.28
C TYR A 17 -38.31 -14.36 -26.28
N VAL A 18 -39.27 -13.45 -26.17
CA VAL A 18 -39.04 -12.02 -26.12
C VAL A 18 -38.44 -11.59 -24.76
N LEU A 19 -38.80 -12.26 -23.66
CA LEU A 19 -38.22 -12.02 -22.34
C LEU A 19 -36.88 -12.73 -22.13
N ALA A 20 -36.57 -13.76 -22.92
CA ALA A 20 -35.27 -14.47 -22.85
C ALA A 20 -34.19 -13.84 -23.76
N PHE A 21 -34.52 -12.84 -24.59
CA PHE A 21 -33.63 -12.29 -25.61
C PHE A 21 -33.19 -10.81 -25.44
N PRO A 22 -33.18 -10.17 -24.25
CA PRO A 22 -32.41 -8.94 -24.15
C PRO A 22 -31.19 -9.04 -23.21
N PHE A 23 -30.91 -10.16 -22.62
CA PHE A 23 -29.61 -10.34 -21.93
C PHE A 23 -28.64 -10.97 -22.94
N GLY A 24 -28.22 -10.18 -23.92
CA GLY A 24 -27.05 -10.52 -24.70
C GLY A 24 -25.91 -10.78 -23.72
N TYR A 25 -25.42 -12.03 -23.68
CA TYR A 25 -24.23 -12.40 -22.93
C TYR A 25 -23.09 -11.57 -23.52
N HIS A 26 -22.86 -10.38 -22.93
CA HIS A 26 -21.70 -9.59 -23.31
C HIS A 26 -20.48 -10.30 -22.75
N LYS A 27 -19.69 -10.87 -23.62
CA LYS A 27 -18.45 -11.52 -23.26
C LYS A 27 -17.53 -10.50 -22.63
N ASN A 28 -16.88 -10.86 -21.54
CA ASN A 28 -15.83 -10.03 -20.94
C ASN A 28 -14.77 -9.71 -21.99
N ILE A 29 -14.30 -8.47 -22.00
CA ILE A 29 -13.20 -8.05 -22.87
C ILE A 29 -11.88 -8.53 -22.26
N ASP A 30 -11.04 -9.15 -23.07
CA ASP A 30 -9.67 -9.46 -22.72
C ASP A 30 -8.83 -8.15 -22.78
N VAL A 31 -8.53 -7.59 -21.63
CA VAL A 31 -7.68 -6.41 -21.48
C VAL A 31 -6.23 -6.88 -21.39
N ILE A 32 -5.33 -6.23 -22.15
CA ILE A 32 -3.90 -6.45 -22.10
C ILE A 32 -3.30 -5.58 -21.00
N ASP A 33 -3.69 -4.28 -20.99
CA ASP A 33 -3.19 -3.28 -20.06
C ASP A 33 -4.19 -2.15 -19.90
N GLY A 34 -4.04 -1.33 -18.85
CA GLY A 34 -4.89 -0.16 -18.65
C GLY A 34 -4.39 0.74 -17.52
N TYR A 35 -4.80 1.99 -17.62
CA TYR A 35 -4.51 2.99 -16.61
C TYR A 35 -5.65 4.01 -16.51
N THR A 36 -5.56 4.88 -15.51
CA THR A 36 -6.49 5.99 -15.30
C THR A 36 -5.76 7.32 -15.35
N ASN A 37 -6.48 8.40 -15.66
CA ASN A 37 -5.89 9.74 -15.71
C ASN A 37 -5.51 10.34 -14.35
N LYS A 38 -5.82 9.65 -13.26
CA LYS A 38 -5.50 10.03 -11.88
C LYS A 38 -5.22 8.77 -11.06
N LEU A 39 -4.23 8.81 -10.17
CA LEU A 39 -4.02 7.75 -9.17
C LEU A 39 -5.10 7.80 -8.08
N THR A 40 -5.49 9.00 -7.69
CA THR A 40 -6.55 9.25 -6.69
C THR A 40 -7.58 10.20 -7.26
N VAL A 41 -8.84 9.89 -7.08
CA VAL A 41 -9.99 10.71 -7.44
C VAL A 41 -10.85 10.97 -6.20
N LEU A 42 -11.39 12.17 -6.06
CA LEU A 42 -12.33 12.45 -4.99
C LEU A 42 -13.65 11.77 -5.26
N LYS A 43 -14.28 11.26 -4.20
CA LYS A 43 -15.64 10.72 -4.27
C LYS A 43 -16.59 11.77 -4.83
N GLY A 44 -17.34 11.41 -5.85
CA GLY A 44 -18.22 12.33 -6.56
C GLY A 44 -17.60 12.98 -7.80
N ASP A 45 -16.29 12.82 -8.01
CA ASP A 45 -15.65 13.22 -9.25
C ASP A 45 -15.68 12.09 -10.28
N SER A 46 -15.28 12.43 -11.51
CA SER A 46 -15.11 11.45 -12.59
C SER A 46 -13.66 11.13 -12.85
N ILE A 47 -13.42 9.89 -13.26
CA ILE A 47 -12.13 9.39 -13.69
C ILE A 47 -12.19 8.88 -15.12
N THR A 48 -11.16 9.18 -15.91
CA THR A 48 -11.06 8.68 -17.28
C THR A 48 -10.21 7.42 -17.29
N VAL A 49 -10.72 6.38 -17.93
CA VAL A 49 -10.12 5.06 -18.02
C VAL A 49 -9.62 4.82 -19.44
N TYR A 50 -8.41 4.32 -19.54
CA TYR A 50 -7.71 3.99 -20.77
C TYR A 50 -7.38 2.51 -20.74
N MET A 51 -7.85 1.75 -21.75
CA MET A 51 -7.66 0.31 -21.84
C MET A 51 -7.08 -0.09 -23.16
N ASP A 52 -6.11 -1.00 -23.13
CA ASP A 52 -5.66 -1.74 -24.30
C ASP A 52 -6.28 -3.14 -24.31
N CYS A 53 -6.91 -3.49 -25.41
CA CYS A 53 -7.66 -4.73 -25.53
C CYS A 53 -7.10 -5.61 -26.67
N LYS A 54 -7.16 -6.93 -26.51
CA LYS A 54 -6.67 -7.87 -27.51
C LYS A 54 -7.39 -7.73 -28.86
N GLU A 55 -8.69 -7.45 -28.83
CA GLU A 55 -9.53 -7.36 -30.01
C GLU A 55 -9.94 -5.90 -30.26
N LYS A 56 -9.60 -5.38 -31.45
CA LYS A 56 -9.95 -4.01 -31.86
C LYS A 56 -11.45 -3.81 -32.02
N ASN A 57 -11.93 -2.63 -31.65
CA ASN A 57 -13.30 -2.17 -31.85
C ASN A 57 -14.35 -3.15 -31.32
N ARG A 58 -13.99 -3.97 -30.36
CA ARG A 58 -14.91 -4.92 -29.77
C ARG A 58 -15.74 -4.28 -28.68
N ARG A 59 -17.04 -4.42 -28.77
CA ARG A 59 -17.98 -4.08 -27.70
C ARG A 59 -18.04 -5.24 -26.71
N GLY A 60 -17.86 -4.93 -25.43
CA GLY A 60 -17.95 -5.91 -24.35
C GLY A 60 -18.03 -5.28 -22.98
N GLN A 61 -17.99 -6.10 -21.97
CA GLN A 61 -18.16 -5.71 -20.58
C GLN A 61 -16.80 -5.50 -19.91
N PHE A 62 -16.63 -4.33 -19.30
CA PHE A 62 -15.56 -4.01 -18.34
C PHE A 62 -16.14 -4.12 -16.95
N ILE A 63 -15.41 -4.76 -16.04
CA ILE A 63 -15.83 -4.98 -14.66
C ILE A 63 -14.92 -4.19 -13.73
N LEU A 64 -15.54 -3.43 -12.83
CA LEU A 64 -14.86 -2.76 -11.73
C LEU A 64 -14.76 -3.72 -10.54
N TYR A 65 -13.57 -3.93 -10.06
CA TYR A 65 -13.28 -4.71 -8.85
C TYR A 65 -12.79 -3.82 -7.72
N ASP A 66 -13.13 -4.17 -6.48
CA ASP A 66 -12.35 -3.68 -5.35
C ASP A 66 -10.98 -4.40 -5.32
N ILE A 67 -10.06 -3.88 -4.52
CA ILE A 67 -8.69 -4.41 -4.39
C ILE A 67 -8.67 -5.88 -3.91
N LEU A 68 -9.73 -6.35 -3.25
CA LEU A 68 -9.87 -7.71 -2.76
C LEU A 68 -10.48 -8.67 -3.81
N GLY A 69 -10.78 -8.15 -5.01
CA GLY A 69 -11.30 -8.93 -6.15
C GLY A 69 -12.81 -9.08 -6.19
N ASN A 70 -13.58 -8.37 -5.35
CA ASN A 70 -15.03 -8.38 -5.44
C ASN A 70 -15.49 -7.48 -6.59
N ALA A 71 -16.38 -7.99 -7.47
CA ALA A 71 -17.01 -7.17 -8.51
C ALA A 71 -17.96 -6.15 -7.88
N ILE A 72 -17.78 -4.88 -8.24
CA ILE A 72 -18.50 -3.74 -7.66
C ILE A 72 -19.48 -3.13 -8.67
N ASP A 73 -19.04 -2.99 -9.94
CA ASP A 73 -19.81 -2.35 -11.00
C ASP A 73 -19.36 -2.86 -12.37
N SER A 74 -20.06 -2.52 -13.44
CA SER A 74 -19.65 -2.85 -14.80
C SER A 74 -20.14 -1.84 -15.82
N ILE A 75 -19.38 -1.70 -16.92
CA ILE A 75 -19.72 -0.86 -18.06
C ILE A 75 -19.60 -1.68 -19.33
N ILE A 76 -20.57 -1.50 -20.24
CA ILE A 76 -20.54 -2.07 -21.59
C ILE A 76 -20.17 -0.97 -22.57
N THR A 77 -18.98 -1.07 -23.17
CA THR A 77 -18.51 -0.08 -24.15
C THR A 77 -17.62 -0.75 -25.20
N THR A 78 -17.17 0.02 -26.17
CA THR A 78 -16.24 -0.44 -27.20
C THR A 78 -14.82 -0.11 -26.77
N CYS A 79 -13.93 -1.08 -26.87
CA CYS A 79 -12.51 -0.89 -26.67
C CYS A 79 -11.79 -0.73 -28.02
N ASP A 80 -11.04 0.33 -28.15
CA ASP A 80 -10.19 0.58 -29.31
C ASP A 80 -8.74 0.22 -28.94
N THR A 81 -8.16 -0.75 -29.64
CA THR A 81 -6.74 -1.09 -29.43
C THR A 81 -5.89 -0.14 -30.25
N LYS A 82 -4.91 0.49 -29.62
CA LYS A 82 -3.90 1.26 -30.34
C LYS A 82 -2.61 0.46 -30.53
N LYS A 83 -1.97 0.72 -31.66
CA LYS A 83 -0.56 0.36 -31.83
C LYS A 83 0.28 1.25 -30.92
N HIS A 84 1.14 0.65 -30.13
CA HIS A 84 2.27 1.35 -29.52
C HIS A 84 3.06 2.04 -30.65
N SER A 85 3.22 3.33 -30.56
CA SER A 85 4.34 3.99 -31.24
C SER A 85 5.54 3.80 -30.33
N ASP A 86 6.61 3.24 -30.83
CA ASP A 86 7.81 2.84 -30.09
C ASP A 86 8.50 3.96 -29.29
N ASN A 87 8.04 5.20 -29.40
CA ASN A 87 8.74 6.37 -28.84
C ASN A 87 7.98 7.23 -27.86
N ASN A 88 6.65 7.02 -27.63
CA ASN A 88 5.91 7.74 -26.60
C ASN A 88 4.89 6.82 -25.94
N ALA A 89 5.11 6.55 -24.71
CA ALA A 89 4.48 5.46 -23.95
C ALA A 89 2.94 5.49 -23.89
N PHE A 90 2.20 6.54 -24.27
CA PHE A 90 0.80 6.62 -23.87
C PHE A 90 -0.09 7.48 -24.77
N ASP A 91 -0.33 6.98 -25.95
CA ASP A 91 -1.35 7.54 -26.85
C ASP A 91 -2.65 6.72 -26.87
N TYR A 92 -3.07 6.15 -25.71
CA TYR A 92 -4.40 5.53 -25.63
C TYR A 92 -5.48 6.61 -25.73
N LYS A 93 -6.50 6.37 -26.55
CA LYS A 93 -7.73 7.15 -26.47
C LYS A 93 -8.50 6.77 -25.22
N PRO A 94 -9.21 7.73 -24.58
CA PRO A 94 -10.12 7.40 -23.50
C PRO A 94 -11.09 6.30 -23.90
N THR A 95 -11.14 5.22 -23.12
CA THR A 95 -12.09 4.14 -23.36
C THR A 95 -13.47 4.53 -22.83
N PHE A 96 -13.52 5.10 -21.62
CA PHE A 96 -14.71 5.66 -21.01
C PHE A 96 -14.37 6.59 -19.85
N CYS A 97 -15.37 7.34 -19.40
CA CYS A 97 -15.34 8.14 -18.20
C CYS A 97 -16.28 7.51 -17.16
N TYR A 98 -15.85 7.42 -15.91
CA TYR A 98 -16.62 6.81 -14.83
C TYR A 98 -16.82 7.77 -13.67
N TYR A 99 -18.06 7.93 -13.20
CA TYR A 99 -18.44 8.76 -12.06
C TYR A 99 -18.34 7.94 -10.75
N THR A 100 -17.57 8.40 -9.78
CA THR A 100 -17.24 7.66 -8.56
C THR A 100 -18.23 7.85 -7.40
N GLY A 101 -19.27 8.63 -7.56
CA GLY A 101 -20.18 9.03 -6.46
C GLY A 101 -20.84 7.87 -5.70
N LYS A 102 -20.99 6.70 -6.34
CA LYS A 102 -21.54 5.50 -5.70
C LYS A 102 -20.49 4.70 -4.92
N LEU A 103 -19.20 4.95 -5.14
CA LEU A 103 -18.13 4.21 -4.50
C LEU A 103 -17.88 4.74 -3.08
N LYS A 104 -17.46 3.84 -2.21
CA LYS A 104 -16.86 4.21 -0.92
C LYS A 104 -15.40 4.57 -1.12
N SER A 105 -14.79 5.26 -0.14
CA SER A 105 -13.34 5.39 -0.13
C SER A 105 -12.68 4.02 -0.14
N GLY A 106 -11.71 3.82 -1.04
CA GLY A 106 -11.09 2.52 -1.26
C GLY A 106 -10.23 2.46 -2.52
N VAL A 107 -9.63 1.32 -2.75
CA VAL A 107 -8.83 1.02 -3.94
C VAL A 107 -9.61 0.12 -4.87
N TYR A 108 -9.65 0.48 -6.13
CA TYR A 108 -10.42 -0.17 -7.19
C TYR A 108 -9.56 -0.39 -8.43
N ALA A 109 -9.96 -1.35 -9.28
CA ALA A 109 -9.31 -1.56 -10.56
C ALA A 109 -10.32 -2.03 -11.61
N TRP A 110 -10.27 -1.45 -12.81
CA TRP A 110 -11.03 -1.93 -13.96
C TRP A 110 -10.32 -3.14 -14.58
N ASN A 111 -11.04 -4.24 -14.74
CA ASN A 111 -10.54 -5.53 -15.24
C ASN A 111 -9.22 -5.97 -14.58
N LYS A 112 -8.96 -5.52 -13.34
CA LYS A 112 -7.71 -5.75 -12.57
C LYS A 112 -6.45 -5.09 -13.18
N SER A 113 -6.58 -4.25 -14.19
CA SER A 113 -5.44 -3.65 -14.92
C SER A 113 -5.30 -2.14 -14.75
N ALA A 114 -6.38 -1.40 -14.48
CA ALA A 114 -6.36 0.05 -14.31
C ALA A 114 -6.72 0.45 -12.87
N PRO A 115 -5.77 0.42 -11.93
CA PRO A 115 -6.03 0.73 -10.54
C PRO A 115 -6.20 2.24 -10.33
N PHE A 116 -7.06 2.58 -9.36
CA PHE A 116 -7.25 3.94 -8.85
C PHE A 116 -7.81 3.91 -7.43
N ILE A 117 -7.71 5.04 -6.76
CA ILE A 117 -8.17 5.23 -5.41
C ILE A 117 -9.34 6.22 -5.42
N VAL A 118 -10.40 5.90 -4.71
CA VAL A 118 -11.46 6.85 -4.35
C VAL A 118 -11.18 7.36 -2.95
N SER A 119 -10.92 8.65 -2.82
CA SER A 119 -10.65 9.32 -1.55
C SER A 119 -11.86 10.15 -1.12
N ASP A 120 -12.10 10.21 0.19
CA ASP A 120 -13.08 11.11 0.79
C ASP A 120 -12.35 12.24 1.54
N VAL A 121 -12.74 13.49 1.32
CA VAL A 121 -12.09 14.68 1.92
C VAL A 121 -12.52 14.90 3.36
N GLN A 122 -13.52 14.20 3.83
CA GLN A 122 -14.06 14.33 5.18
C GLN A 122 -13.01 14.04 6.25
N PRO A 123 -13.03 14.71 7.40
CA PRO A 123 -12.23 14.29 8.54
C PRO A 123 -12.46 12.80 8.82
N CYS A 124 -11.40 12.05 8.97
CA CYS A 124 -11.48 10.62 9.26
C CYS A 124 -10.53 10.24 10.39
N ASP A 125 -10.81 9.12 11.02
CA ASP A 125 -9.94 8.59 12.08
C ASP A 125 -8.68 8.01 11.46
N ILE A 126 -8.82 7.26 10.37
CA ILE A 126 -7.73 6.52 9.73
C ILE A 126 -7.65 6.85 8.24
N THR A 127 -6.45 7.14 7.75
CA THR A 127 -6.16 7.13 6.32
C THR A 127 -5.13 6.05 6.02
N ILE A 128 -5.49 5.12 5.15
CA ILE A 128 -4.60 4.08 4.65
C ILE A 128 -3.92 4.61 3.38
N VAL A 129 -2.60 4.63 3.39
CA VAL A 129 -1.79 5.06 2.25
C VAL A 129 -1.55 3.86 1.35
N PHE A 130 -2.01 3.92 0.10
CA PHE A 130 -1.75 2.88 -0.89
C PHE A 130 -0.42 3.14 -1.59
N PRO A 131 0.49 2.15 -1.68
CA PRO A 131 1.85 2.33 -2.21
C PRO A 131 1.88 2.36 -3.75
N SER A 132 1.13 3.25 -4.40
CA SER A 132 1.02 3.31 -5.87
C SER A 132 2.38 3.51 -6.54
N LEU A 133 3.06 4.61 -6.22
CA LEU A 133 4.36 4.94 -6.82
C LEU A 133 5.45 3.96 -6.38
N ASN A 134 5.41 3.52 -5.12
CA ASN A 134 6.37 2.56 -4.59
C ASN A 134 6.27 1.20 -5.28
N ASN A 135 5.07 0.68 -5.52
CA ASN A 135 4.87 -0.57 -6.25
C ASN A 135 5.39 -0.47 -7.68
N ILE A 136 5.07 0.64 -8.37
CA ILE A 136 5.53 0.89 -9.73
C ILE A 136 7.05 0.96 -9.79
N ALA A 137 7.67 1.77 -8.92
CA ALA A 137 9.12 1.92 -8.89
C ALA A 137 9.83 0.60 -8.57
N ASN A 138 9.35 -0.16 -7.58
CA ASN A 138 9.92 -1.45 -7.23
C ASN A 138 9.79 -2.48 -8.36
N ASN A 139 8.65 -2.56 -9.01
CA ASN A 139 8.40 -3.51 -10.10
C ASN A 139 9.31 -3.23 -11.30
N GLU A 140 9.43 -1.97 -11.72
CA GLU A 140 10.27 -1.60 -12.85
C GLU A 140 11.76 -1.73 -12.52
N LEU A 141 12.20 -1.37 -11.32
CA LEU A 141 13.60 -1.56 -10.89
C LEU A 141 13.98 -3.05 -10.75
N ASN A 142 13.05 -3.91 -10.38
CA ASN A 142 13.28 -5.36 -10.35
C ASN A 142 13.48 -5.93 -11.76
N LYS A 143 12.82 -5.34 -12.78
CA LYS A 143 13.04 -5.71 -14.19
C LYS A 143 14.35 -5.13 -14.73
N ASN A 144 14.67 -3.90 -14.38
CA ASN A 144 15.88 -3.21 -14.81
C ASN A 144 16.34 -2.19 -13.77
N ASN A 145 17.37 -2.54 -12.99
CA ASN A 145 17.91 -1.70 -11.92
C ASN A 145 18.68 -0.45 -12.41
N SER A 146 18.95 -0.34 -13.71
CA SER A 146 19.64 0.81 -14.30
C SER A 146 18.69 1.94 -14.76
N LEU A 147 17.36 1.76 -14.64
CA LEU A 147 16.40 2.78 -15.05
C LEU A 147 16.61 4.06 -14.25
N GLN A 148 16.62 5.19 -14.96
CA GLN A 148 16.60 6.52 -14.37
C GLN A 148 15.19 7.09 -14.34
N THR A 149 14.40 6.81 -15.34
CA THR A 149 13.02 7.30 -15.48
C THR A 149 12.07 6.12 -15.65
N ILE A 150 10.96 6.14 -14.94
CA ILE A 150 9.92 5.11 -14.93
C ILE A 150 8.60 5.75 -15.32
N ASN A 151 7.93 5.20 -16.32
CA ASN A 151 6.58 5.61 -16.69
C ASN A 151 5.55 4.92 -15.80
N ILE A 152 4.69 5.69 -15.15
CA ILE A 152 3.73 5.18 -14.17
C ILE A 152 2.64 4.31 -14.81
N GLN A 153 2.33 4.57 -16.07
CA GLN A 153 1.22 3.91 -16.77
C GLN A 153 1.47 2.43 -17.11
N SER A 154 2.74 1.98 -17.06
CA SER A 154 3.11 0.61 -17.49
C SER A 154 3.19 -0.43 -16.37
N ALA A 155 2.90 -0.07 -15.11
CA ALA A 155 3.34 -0.89 -13.99
C ALA A 155 2.24 -1.30 -12.98
N ALA A 156 0.98 -1.37 -13.43
CA ALA A 156 -0.16 -1.67 -12.56
C ALA A 156 -0.22 -3.11 -12.02
N ASP A 157 0.65 -4.02 -12.50
CA ASP A 157 0.38 -5.46 -12.43
C ASP A 157 0.72 -6.17 -11.12
N ASN A 158 1.47 -5.56 -10.19
CA ASN A 158 1.90 -6.27 -8.99
C ASN A 158 1.69 -5.45 -7.70
N ILE A 159 0.50 -5.54 -7.15
CA ILE A 159 0.24 -5.02 -5.81
C ILE A 159 0.87 -5.96 -4.80
N ASP A 160 1.60 -5.40 -3.83
CA ASP A 160 2.23 -6.16 -2.76
C ASP A 160 1.21 -7.04 -2.02
N SER A 161 1.47 -8.32 -1.96
CA SER A 161 0.60 -9.30 -1.31
C SER A 161 0.41 -9.04 0.19
N TYR A 162 1.40 -8.45 0.86
CA TYR A 162 1.29 -8.08 2.28
C TYR A 162 0.28 -6.95 2.48
N PHE A 163 0.23 -5.99 1.56
CA PHE A 163 -0.78 -4.94 1.58
C PHE A 163 -2.19 -5.51 1.39
N ILE A 164 -2.39 -6.44 0.44
CA ILE A 164 -3.68 -7.12 0.23
C ILE A 164 -4.10 -7.88 1.50
N ASN A 165 -3.17 -8.59 2.11
CA ASN A 165 -3.40 -9.33 3.35
C ASN A 165 -3.76 -8.41 4.51
N PHE A 166 -3.09 -7.26 4.63
CA PHE A 166 -3.45 -6.22 5.60
C PHE A 166 -4.88 -5.73 5.38
N LEU A 167 -5.25 -5.40 4.15
CA LEU A 167 -6.61 -4.91 3.83
C LEU A 167 -7.69 -5.96 4.14
N ASN A 168 -7.43 -7.23 3.83
CA ASN A 168 -8.34 -8.32 4.20
C ASN A 168 -8.50 -8.41 5.72
N TRP A 169 -7.41 -8.35 6.44
CA TRP A 169 -7.44 -8.34 7.91
C TRP A 169 -8.19 -7.11 8.42
N PHE A 170 -7.86 -5.92 7.91
CA PHE A 170 -8.44 -4.64 8.31
C PHE A 170 -9.96 -4.63 8.11
N LYS A 171 -10.45 -5.02 6.94
CA LYS A 171 -11.87 -5.10 6.61
C LYS A 171 -12.65 -6.00 7.58
N ASN A 172 -12.03 -7.07 8.07
CA ASN A 172 -12.67 -8.04 8.94
C ASN A 172 -12.61 -7.66 10.42
N ASN A 173 -11.58 -6.93 10.84
CA ASN A 173 -11.29 -6.66 12.26
C ASN A 173 -11.57 -5.21 12.68
N GLU A 174 -11.55 -4.26 11.72
CA GLU A 174 -11.75 -2.84 12.01
C GLU A 174 -13.08 -2.36 11.42
N LYS A 175 -14.01 -1.97 12.32
CA LYS A 175 -15.36 -1.52 11.93
C LYS A 175 -15.82 -0.27 12.67
N GLN A 176 -14.98 0.24 13.59
CA GLN A 176 -15.38 1.32 14.50
C GLN A 176 -14.94 2.69 13.98
N HIS A 177 -13.85 2.75 13.21
CA HIS A 177 -13.27 3.99 12.75
C HIS A 177 -13.74 4.39 11.35
N THR A 178 -13.81 5.68 11.11
CA THR A 178 -13.98 6.23 9.76
C THR A 178 -12.66 6.11 9.00
N VAL A 179 -12.73 5.55 7.78
CA VAL A 179 -11.53 5.19 6.99
C VAL A 179 -11.54 5.89 5.65
N ASN A 180 -10.41 6.48 5.31
CA ASN A 180 -10.11 7.03 4.00
C ASN A 180 -8.92 6.31 3.35
N PHE A 181 -8.80 6.42 2.03
CA PHE A 181 -7.67 5.92 1.26
C PHE A 181 -7.07 7.03 0.42
N ILE A 182 -5.75 7.08 0.36
CA ILE A 182 -4.98 7.96 -0.52
C ILE A 182 -3.84 7.19 -1.17
N SER A 183 -3.30 7.69 -2.29
CA SER A 183 -2.04 7.22 -2.86
C SER A 183 -0.86 7.78 -2.06
N ASP A 184 0.28 7.08 -2.09
CA ASP A 184 1.54 7.66 -1.64
C ASP A 184 1.89 8.96 -2.39
N ALA A 185 1.50 9.11 -3.66
CA ALA A 185 1.62 10.37 -4.42
C ALA A 185 0.88 11.54 -3.76
N ASP A 186 -0.24 11.29 -3.08
CA ASP A 186 -1.01 12.34 -2.40
C ASP A 186 -0.29 12.93 -1.18
N LEU A 187 0.76 12.26 -0.69
CA LEU A 187 1.59 12.80 0.39
C LEU A 187 2.36 14.09 -0.02
N GLU A 188 2.45 14.39 -1.31
CA GLU A 188 2.96 15.70 -1.78
C GLU A 188 2.01 16.85 -1.47
N ASP A 189 0.73 16.58 -1.21
CA ASP A 189 -0.26 17.58 -0.85
C ASP A 189 -0.78 17.38 0.57
N TYR A 190 -0.26 18.16 1.52
CA TYR A 190 -0.64 18.11 2.93
C TYR A 190 -2.16 18.22 3.16
N SER A 191 -2.90 18.92 2.29
CA SER A 191 -4.33 19.11 2.41
C SER A 191 -5.13 17.81 2.33
N LYS A 192 -4.59 16.78 1.68
CA LYS A 192 -5.22 15.48 1.45
C LYS A 192 -5.36 14.62 2.72
N PHE A 193 -4.49 14.85 3.72
CA PHE A 193 -4.47 14.01 4.93
C PHE A 193 -4.34 14.79 6.25
N LYS A 194 -4.24 16.12 6.22
CA LYS A 194 -4.08 16.95 7.43
C LYS A 194 -5.18 16.74 8.48
N ASN A 195 -6.38 16.33 8.06
CA ASN A 195 -7.54 16.15 8.93
C ASN A 195 -7.70 14.71 9.45
N THR A 196 -6.80 13.81 9.08
CA THR A 196 -6.75 12.43 9.58
C THR A 196 -6.09 12.38 10.97
N LYS A 197 -6.53 11.47 11.85
CA LYS A 197 -5.87 11.24 13.14
C LYS A 197 -4.67 10.31 13.02
N VAL A 198 -4.82 9.23 12.24
CA VAL A 198 -3.78 8.20 12.06
C VAL A 198 -3.55 7.88 10.59
N LEU A 199 -2.31 8.00 10.13
CA LEU A 199 -1.87 7.45 8.85
C LEU A 199 -1.39 6.01 9.04
N ILE A 200 -1.82 5.09 8.17
CA ILE A 200 -1.36 3.71 8.17
C ILE A 200 -0.59 3.39 6.89
N PHE A 201 0.62 2.89 7.06
CA PHE A 201 1.50 2.40 6.01
C PHE A 201 1.75 0.90 6.25
N ALA A 202 1.16 0.05 5.41
CA ALA A 202 1.22 -1.41 5.62
C ALA A 202 1.82 -2.13 4.40
N SER A 203 2.97 -1.66 3.93
CA SER A 203 3.77 -2.20 2.83
C SER A 203 5.17 -1.59 2.87
N ASN A 204 5.99 -1.86 1.86
CA ASN A 204 7.26 -1.20 1.69
C ASN A 204 7.08 0.17 1.01
N TYR A 205 7.55 1.23 1.66
CA TYR A 205 7.53 2.60 1.16
C TYR A 205 8.96 3.11 1.03
N LEU A 206 9.70 2.44 0.16
CA LEU A 206 11.13 2.67 -0.06
C LEU A 206 11.42 4.05 -0.66
N PHE A 207 10.57 4.51 -1.58
CA PHE A 207 10.77 5.70 -2.40
C PHE A 207 9.90 6.85 -1.93
N TRP A 208 10.53 8.01 -1.70
CA TRP A 208 9.85 9.23 -1.26
C TRP A 208 10.37 10.45 -2.01
N THR A 209 9.49 11.43 -2.24
CA THR A 209 9.92 12.76 -2.68
C THR A 209 10.23 13.64 -1.46
N LYS A 210 10.97 14.74 -1.68
CA LYS A 210 11.19 15.74 -0.62
C LYS A 210 9.88 16.34 -0.08
N PRO A 211 8.90 16.73 -0.95
CA PRO A 211 7.60 17.20 -0.46
C PRO A 211 6.85 16.17 0.37
N MET A 212 6.80 14.87 -0.03
CA MET A 212 6.18 13.81 0.76
C MET A 212 6.75 13.77 2.17
N LYS A 213 8.10 13.75 2.28
CA LYS A 213 8.79 13.72 3.57
C LYS A 213 8.47 14.96 4.41
N GLN A 214 8.56 16.15 3.84
CA GLN A 214 8.28 17.41 4.54
C GLN A 214 6.84 17.46 5.06
N ASN A 215 5.87 17.01 4.26
CA ASN A 215 4.47 16.98 4.64
C ASN A 215 4.19 15.92 5.71
N PHE A 216 4.84 14.76 5.65
CA PHE A 216 4.76 13.75 6.70
C PHE A 216 5.35 14.27 8.02
N ASP A 217 6.53 14.88 8.00
CA ASP A 217 7.15 15.49 9.18
C ASP A 217 6.21 16.56 9.79
N LYS A 218 5.64 17.44 8.95
CA LYS A 218 4.65 18.43 9.38
C LYS A 218 3.41 17.80 10.01
N TYR A 219 2.94 16.68 9.45
CA TYR A 219 1.80 15.94 9.98
C TYR A 219 2.08 15.39 11.39
N ILE A 220 3.22 14.75 11.60
CA ILE A 220 3.63 14.26 12.92
C ILE A 220 3.86 15.42 13.90
N GLN A 221 4.51 16.50 13.47
CA GLN A 221 4.71 17.69 14.29
C GLN A 221 3.41 18.38 14.72
N SER A 222 2.34 18.25 13.93
CA SER A 222 1.01 18.76 14.27
C SER A 222 0.23 17.91 15.30
N GLY A 223 0.88 16.91 15.90
CA GLY A 223 0.29 16.04 16.93
C GLY A 223 -0.48 14.84 16.37
N LYS A 224 -0.38 14.57 15.08
CA LYS A 224 -1.04 13.44 14.40
C LYS A 224 -0.17 12.20 14.41
N ASN A 225 -0.79 11.01 14.38
CA ASN A 225 -0.13 9.74 14.63
C ASN A 225 0.06 8.92 13.34
N ALA A 226 1.03 7.98 13.37
CA ALA A 226 1.23 7.04 12.27
C ALA A 226 1.50 5.61 12.76
N LEU A 227 0.96 4.63 12.04
CA LEU A 227 1.31 3.22 12.14
C LEU A 227 2.06 2.81 10.89
N ILE A 228 3.30 2.37 11.06
CA ILE A 228 4.18 1.91 9.99
C ILE A 228 4.41 0.41 10.17
N ILE A 229 4.02 -0.39 9.18
CA ILE A 229 4.24 -1.84 9.13
C ILE A 229 5.03 -2.11 7.86
N SER A 230 6.34 -2.01 7.96
CA SER A 230 7.22 -1.98 6.79
C SER A 230 8.62 -2.44 7.15
N SER A 231 9.26 -3.18 6.25
CA SER A 231 10.69 -3.48 6.35
C SER A 231 11.57 -2.37 5.76
N THR A 232 11.00 -1.50 4.93
CA THR A 232 11.71 -0.36 4.32
C THR A 232 10.78 0.85 4.23
N PHE A 233 11.20 1.96 4.82
CA PHE A 233 10.39 3.16 4.88
C PHE A 233 11.28 4.40 4.67
N MET A 234 10.94 5.24 3.70
CA MET A 234 11.61 6.53 3.43
C MET A 234 13.13 6.41 3.21
N VAL A 235 13.57 5.48 2.37
CA VAL A 235 15.01 5.21 2.16
C VAL A 235 15.56 5.98 0.98
N ASN A 236 14.91 5.87 -0.19
CA ASN A 236 15.40 6.41 -1.44
C ASN A 236 14.65 7.67 -1.86
N GLU A 237 15.40 8.61 -2.44
CA GLU A 237 14.84 9.83 -2.98
C GLU A 237 14.50 9.68 -4.46
N PHE A 238 13.31 10.16 -4.84
CA PHE A 238 12.90 10.29 -6.23
C PHE A 238 12.14 11.61 -6.45
N SER A 239 11.97 12.01 -7.70
CA SER A 239 11.04 13.07 -8.10
C SER A 239 9.87 12.49 -8.88
N PHE A 240 8.69 13.08 -8.70
CA PHE A 240 7.48 12.67 -9.36
C PHE A 240 6.90 13.83 -10.19
N ASN A 241 6.71 13.58 -11.47
CA ASN A 241 6.08 14.53 -12.38
C ASN A 241 4.71 14.03 -12.83
N ILE A 242 3.65 14.54 -12.20
CA ILE A 242 2.27 14.14 -12.51
C ILE A 242 1.84 14.50 -13.93
N LYS A 243 2.37 15.58 -14.50
CA LYS A 243 2.01 16.00 -15.88
C LYS A 243 2.57 15.06 -16.93
N GLN A 244 3.73 14.50 -16.66
CA GLN A 244 4.40 13.54 -17.54
C GLN A 244 4.14 12.08 -17.15
N TRP A 245 3.49 11.86 -16.00
CA TRP A 245 3.29 10.52 -15.43
C TRP A 245 4.60 9.74 -15.32
N GLN A 246 5.61 10.40 -14.75
CA GLN A 246 6.96 9.86 -14.65
C GLN A 246 7.51 9.99 -13.24
N ILE A 247 8.20 8.92 -12.83
CA ILE A 247 9.08 8.90 -11.67
C ILE A 247 10.50 9.04 -12.20
N THR A 248 11.26 9.98 -11.65
CA THR A 248 12.71 10.09 -11.92
C THR A 248 13.47 9.76 -10.64
N LEU A 249 14.34 8.76 -10.71
CA LEU A 249 15.15 8.33 -9.57
C LEU A 249 16.33 9.28 -9.41
N GLU A 250 16.43 9.89 -8.24
CA GLU A 250 17.57 10.72 -7.88
C GLU A 250 18.78 9.81 -7.62
N ARG A 251 19.86 9.98 -8.39
CA ARG A 251 21.07 9.17 -8.27
C ARG A 251 22.26 10.04 -7.86
N THR A 252 23.23 9.45 -7.15
CA THR A 252 24.42 10.15 -6.63
C THR A 252 25.33 10.66 -7.73
N GLN A 253 25.22 10.15 -8.94
CA GLN A 253 25.98 10.56 -10.12
C GLN A 253 25.04 10.53 -11.35
N GLU A 254 25.41 11.26 -12.39
CA GLU A 254 24.61 11.36 -13.62
C GLU A 254 24.49 10.05 -14.44
N ARG A 255 25.08 8.97 -13.99
CA ARG A 255 25.00 7.67 -14.69
C ARG A 255 23.85 6.84 -14.16
N ALA A 256 23.09 6.22 -15.05
CA ALA A 256 21.96 5.36 -14.71
C ALA A 256 22.32 4.18 -13.79
N SER A 257 23.58 3.70 -13.82
CA SER A 257 24.09 2.64 -12.95
C SER A 257 24.55 3.11 -11.56
N SER A 258 24.52 4.42 -11.30
CA SER A 258 24.92 4.96 -10.00
C SER A 258 23.91 4.62 -8.90
N PRO A 259 24.34 4.50 -7.63
CA PRO A 259 23.42 4.31 -6.52
C PRO A 259 22.33 5.40 -6.48
N ILE A 260 21.10 5.01 -6.14
CA ILE A 260 20.01 5.97 -5.92
C ILE A 260 20.33 6.78 -4.68
N ASN A 261 20.09 8.10 -4.72
CA ASN A 261 20.25 8.94 -3.55
C ASN A 261 19.38 8.43 -2.40
N THR A 262 19.95 8.40 -1.22
CA THR A 262 19.24 8.00 -0.01
C THR A 262 19.04 9.20 0.90
N PHE A 263 17.91 9.26 1.58
CA PHE A 263 17.71 10.23 2.66
C PHE A 263 18.68 10.00 3.84
N ASN A 264 19.37 8.85 3.85
CA ASN A 264 20.30 8.41 4.89
C ASN A 264 21.78 8.74 4.59
N SER A 265 22.09 9.54 3.55
CA SER A 265 23.49 9.86 3.26
C SER A 265 24.14 10.56 4.44
N LYS A 266 25.16 9.94 5.02
CA LYS A 266 26.22 10.35 5.97
C LYS A 266 26.00 11.54 6.95
N THR A 267 24.87 12.24 6.93
CA THR A 267 24.62 13.43 7.72
C THR A 267 23.64 13.24 8.88
N ASN A 268 23.33 12.01 9.31
CA ASN A 268 22.58 11.70 10.54
C ASN A 268 21.23 12.42 10.77
N LYS A 269 20.67 13.10 9.77
CA LYS A 269 19.48 13.94 9.96
C LYS A 269 18.15 13.21 9.77
N ASN A 270 18.17 11.98 9.25
CA ASN A 270 16.92 11.28 8.89
C ASN A 270 16.36 10.37 9.98
N TYR A 271 17.11 10.08 11.03
CA TYR A 271 16.56 9.48 12.24
C TYR A 271 15.41 10.30 12.83
N ASN A 272 15.32 11.58 12.49
CA ASN A 272 14.39 12.52 13.09
C ASN A 272 12.93 12.36 12.63
N SER A 273 12.67 11.66 11.50
CA SER A 273 11.30 11.57 10.98
C SER A 273 10.53 10.35 11.48
N VAL A 274 11.20 9.21 11.62
CA VAL A 274 10.52 7.92 11.97
C VAL A 274 11.24 7.12 13.06
N GLY A 275 12.31 7.66 13.64
CA GLY A 275 13.09 6.99 14.68
C GLY A 275 13.87 5.76 14.20
N CYS A 276 13.98 5.54 12.91
CA CYS A 276 14.67 4.41 12.32
C CYS A 276 15.55 4.84 11.16
N SER A 277 16.68 4.15 11.00
CA SER A 277 17.49 4.18 9.79
C SER A 277 17.39 2.83 9.11
N TYR A 278 17.00 2.85 7.84
CA TYR A 278 17.00 1.65 7.02
C TYR A 278 18.30 1.64 6.23
N GLU A 279 19.36 1.10 6.81
CA GLU A 279 20.56 0.81 6.03
C GLU A 279 20.25 -0.33 5.07
N ASN A 280 20.77 -0.23 3.83
CA ASN A 280 20.58 -1.19 2.75
C ASN A 280 21.21 -2.57 3.06
N HIS A 281 20.80 -3.21 4.13
CA HIS A 281 21.13 -4.61 4.39
C HIS A 281 20.11 -5.52 3.72
N ILE A 282 19.99 -5.44 2.40
CA ILE A 282 19.44 -6.56 1.62
C ILE A 282 20.49 -7.67 1.65
N SER A 283 20.64 -8.33 2.78
CA SER A 283 21.31 -9.61 2.77
C SER A 283 20.40 -10.60 2.05
N LYS A 284 20.76 -11.02 0.86
CA LYS A 284 20.23 -12.22 0.20
C LYS A 284 20.58 -13.42 1.05
N LEU A 285 19.87 -13.61 2.17
CA LEU A 285 20.06 -14.77 3.02
C LEU A 285 19.27 -15.95 2.43
N PRO A 286 19.86 -17.13 2.36
CA PRO A 286 19.15 -18.32 1.91
C PRO A 286 17.98 -18.61 2.85
N ILE A 287 16.84 -19.02 2.26
CA ILE A 287 15.57 -19.30 2.90
C ILE A 287 15.68 -20.59 3.72
N TYR A 288 16.21 -20.54 4.93
CA TYR A 288 16.19 -21.65 5.86
C TYR A 288 15.54 -21.23 7.18
N ASN A 289 14.41 -21.88 7.47
CA ASN A 289 13.66 -21.88 8.75
C ASN A 289 13.56 -20.51 9.44
N ASN A 290 12.58 -19.71 9.03
CA ASN A 290 12.45 -18.29 9.35
C ASN A 290 11.64 -17.99 10.62
N ASN A 291 11.67 -18.91 11.60
CA ASN A 291 11.07 -18.67 12.91
C ASN A 291 11.92 -17.69 13.71
N HIS A 292 11.36 -16.51 13.97
CA HIS A 292 11.94 -15.52 14.85
C HIS A 292 11.15 -15.49 16.16
N PHE A 293 11.86 -15.31 17.26
CA PHE A 293 11.22 -15.07 18.56
C PHE A 293 11.08 -13.57 18.78
N MET A 294 9.84 -13.08 18.79
CA MET A 294 9.54 -11.74 19.27
C MET A 294 9.56 -11.74 20.80
N THR A 295 10.40 -10.92 21.40
CA THR A 295 10.47 -10.72 22.85
C THR A 295 9.91 -9.34 23.18
N ILE A 296 8.86 -9.31 24.03
CA ILE A 296 8.24 -8.08 24.51
C ILE A 296 9.10 -7.50 25.64
N GLN A 297 9.56 -6.26 25.46
CA GLN A 297 10.36 -5.53 26.45
C GLN A 297 9.47 -4.83 27.48
N ASN A 298 8.43 -4.17 27.00
CA ASN A 298 7.48 -3.43 27.84
C ASN A 298 6.08 -4.04 27.76
N ASN A 299 5.85 -5.09 28.55
CA ASN A 299 4.55 -5.78 28.60
C ASN A 299 3.41 -4.94 29.20
N LYS A 300 3.71 -3.80 29.84
CA LYS A 300 2.70 -2.86 30.35
C LYS A 300 2.23 -1.87 29.31
N HIS A 301 2.89 -1.82 28.14
CA HIS A 301 2.48 -0.92 27.07
C HIS A 301 1.13 -1.35 26.49
N LYS A 302 0.25 -0.39 26.22
CA LYS A 302 -1.14 -0.63 25.76
C LYS A 302 -1.24 -1.55 24.55
N ILE A 303 -0.28 -1.48 23.60
CA ILE A 303 -0.30 -2.33 22.40
C ILE A 303 -0.17 -3.83 22.71
N PHE A 304 0.27 -4.23 23.90
CA PHE A 304 0.37 -5.61 24.33
C PHE A 304 -0.76 -6.03 25.29
N THR A 305 -1.78 -5.22 25.41
CA THR A 305 -2.97 -5.56 26.22
C THR A 305 -3.58 -6.88 25.75
N GLY A 306 -3.89 -7.76 26.70
CA GLY A 306 -4.47 -9.08 26.40
C GLY A 306 -3.45 -10.16 26.06
N LEU A 307 -2.16 -9.84 25.96
CA LEU A 307 -1.12 -10.83 25.72
C LEU A 307 -0.61 -11.41 27.06
N SER A 308 -0.57 -12.74 27.13
CA SER A 308 -0.20 -13.47 28.36
C SER A 308 1.29 -13.85 28.45
N GLN A 309 1.98 -13.84 27.32
CA GLN A 309 3.38 -14.29 27.24
C GLN A 309 4.32 -13.12 26.93
N LYS A 310 5.62 -13.30 27.25
CA LYS A 310 6.67 -12.35 26.86
C LYS A 310 7.37 -12.71 25.56
N LYS A 311 7.21 -13.94 25.08
CA LYS A 311 7.84 -14.43 23.84
C LYS A 311 6.81 -15.02 22.90
N TYR A 312 6.87 -14.66 21.64
CA TYR A 312 5.99 -15.14 20.58
C TYR A 312 6.80 -15.49 19.33
N ILE A 313 6.33 -16.43 18.54
CA ILE A 313 6.99 -16.85 17.30
C ILE A 313 6.43 -16.03 16.13
N ILE A 314 7.27 -15.29 15.46
CA ILE A 314 6.94 -14.58 14.21
C ILE A 314 7.74 -15.21 13.05
N ILE A 315 7.13 -15.37 11.91
CA ILE A 315 7.84 -15.73 10.68
C ILE A 315 8.24 -14.46 9.96
N ALA A 316 9.54 -14.30 9.73
CA ALA A 316 10.11 -13.17 9.04
C ALA A 316 11.04 -13.65 7.92
N TYR A 317 10.82 -13.16 6.70
CA TYR A 317 11.65 -13.42 5.52
C TYR A 317 12.55 -12.22 5.21
N SER A 318 12.08 -11.04 5.50
CA SER A 318 12.83 -9.81 5.40
C SER A 318 12.54 -8.96 6.61
N GLY A 319 13.55 -8.45 7.25
CA GLY A 319 13.41 -7.54 8.36
C GLY A 319 14.31 -6.34 8.15
N SER A 320 13.85 -5.18 8.52
CA SER A 320 14.71 -4.03 8.72
C SER A 320 14.78 -3.72 10.20
N CYS A 321 15.94 -3.31 10.55
CA CYS A 321 16.24 -2.94 11.90
C CYS A 321 16.25 -1.43 12.06
N PRO A 322 15.73 -0.96 13.16
CA PRO A 322 16.10 0.37 13.68
C PRO A 322 17.56 0.38 14.11
N PRO A 323 18.05 1.54 14.57
CA PRO A 323 19.47 1.75 14.89
C PRO A 323 19.93 0.96 16.10
N LEU A 324 19.96 -0.36 15.96
CA LEU A 324 20.65 -1.24 16.88
C LEU A 324 22.10 -1.29 16.48
N LYS A 325 22.98 -0.73 17.31
CA LYS A 325 24.43 -0.85 17.09
C LYS A 325 24.90 -2.28 17.25
N SER A 326 24.32 -3.03 18.18
CA SER A 326 24.67 -4.41 18.47
C SER A 326 23.68 -5.02 19.45
N ILE A 327 23.78 -6.32 19.67
CA ILE A 327 23.22 -7.00 20.84
C ILE A 327 24.39 -7.32 21.75
N ASP A 328 24.28 -7.04 23.03
CA ASP A 328 25.30 -7.43 23.99
C ASP A 328 25.34 -8.94 24.21
N GLU A 329 26.34 -9.43 24.94
CA GLU A 329 26.54 -10.86 25.24
C GLU A 329 25.36 -11.48 26.00
N MET A 330 24.50 -10.68 26.62
CA MET A 330 23.29 -11.10 27.34
C MET A 330 22.02 -11.06 26.47
N GLY A 331 22.13 -10.69 25.18
CA GLY A 331 20.99 -10.57 24.28
C GLY A 331 20.20 -9.27 24.45
N ILE A 332 20.77 -8.24 25.06
CA ILE A 332 20.14 -6.94 25.25
C ILE A 332 20.48 -6.04 24.05
N PRO A 333 19.45 -5.47 23.39
CA PRO A 333 19.70 -4.57 22.27
C PRO A 333 20.43 -3.29 22.71
N LEU A 334 21.53 -2.98 22.05
CA LEU A 334 22.24 -1.72 22.24
C LEU A 334 21.76 -0.70 21.19
N TYR A 335 21.01 0.27 21.64
CA TYR A 335 20.42 1.33 20.82
C TYR A 335 21.39 2.48 20.55
N ASP A 336 21.03 3.34 19.60
CA ASP A 336 21.66 4.66 19.54
C ASP A 336 21.26 5.45 20.80
N PHE A 337 22.18 5.50 21.73
CA PHE A 337 22.01 6.14 23.05
C PHE A 337 21.55 7.61 22.92
N ALA A 338 21.88 8.30 21.83
CA ALA A 338 21.48 9.69 21.65
C ALA A 338 19.96 9.83 21.49
N LEU A 339 19.29 8.89 20.84
CA LEU A 339 17.83 8.90 20.70
C LEU A 339 17.12 8.42 21.98
N LEU A 340 17.70 7.43 22.67
CA LEU A 340 17.15 6.95 23.94
C LEU A 340 17.28 7.95 25.09
N GLN A 341 18.42 8.64 25.18
CA GLN A 341 18.66 9.65 26.21
C GLN A 341 17.74 10.88 26.07
N GLN A 342 17.20 11.12 24.89
CA GLN A 342 16.24 12.20 24.64
C GLN A 342 14.80 11.77 24.90
N GLY A 343 14.54 10.50 25.28
CA GLY A 343 13.18 9.96 25.50
C GLY A 343 12.33 9.89 24.23
N ILE A 344 12.97 9.96 23.07
CA ILE A 344 12.31 10.06 21.76
C ILE A 344 11.88 8.69 21.23
N LEU A 345 12.71 7.66 21.47
CA LEU A 345 12.50 6.31 20.95
C LEU A 345 12.35 5.31 22.09
N THR A 346 11.28 4.51 22.07
CA THR A 346 11.04 3.41 23.01
C THR A 346 10.96 2.09 22.26
N CYS A 347 11.83 1.14 22.59
CA CYS A 347 11.67 -0.24 22.12
C CYS A 347 10.58 -0.94 22.91
N LEU A 348 9.59 -1.42 22.21
CA LEU A 348 8.45 -2.12 22.77
C LEU A 348 8.61 -3.65 22.69
N ALA A 349 9.15 -4.13 21.57
CA ALA A 349 9.48 -5.53 21.36
C ALA A 349 10.58 -5.64 20.31
N PHE A 350 11.32 -6.74 20.33
CA PHE A 350 12.30 -7.05 19.30
C PHE A 350 12.30 -8.54 18.95
N GLY A 351 12.75 -8.83 17.74
CA GLY A 351 12.97 -10.18 17.28
C GLY A 351 14.37 -10.36 16.72
N TYR A 352 14.98 -11.49 16.97
CA TYR A 352 16.27 -11.82 16.40
C TYR A 352 16.28 -13.26 15.87
N ARG A 353 17.13 -13.48 14.91
CA ARG A 353 17.48 -14.78 14.39
C ARG A 353 18.99 -14.94 14.50
N SER A 354 19.43 -15.97 15.19
CA SER A 354 20.82 -16.40 15.18
C SER A 354 20.96 -17.48 14.13
N ILE A 355 21.67 -17.22 13.05
CA ILE A 355 22.16 -18.22 12.12
C ILE A 355 23.57 -17.82 11.73
N TYR A 356 24.56 -18.60 12.16
CA TYR A 356 25.95 -18.53 11.72
C TYR A 356 26.49 -17.10 11.61
N GLU A 357 26.53 -16.35 12.73
CA GLU A 357 27.11 -15.01 12.85
C GLU A 357 26.33 -13.85 12.16
N GLN A 358 25.26 -14.12 11.42
CA GLN A 358 24.41 -13.08 10.86
C GLN A 358 23.10 -12.98 11.67
N GLN A 359 22.99 -11.93 12.48
CA GLN A 359 21.81 -11.63 13.26
C GLN A 359 20.93 -10.66 12.46
N SER A 360 19.75 -11.08 12.02
CA SER A 360 18.74 -10.15 11.57
C SER A 360 17.89 -9.73 12.75
N ILE A 361 17.82 -8.45 13.02
CA ILE A 361 17.09 -7.87 14.13
C ILE A 361 15.95 -7.03 13.54
N TRP A 362 14.76 -7.19 14.07
CA TRP A 362 13.61 -6.37 13.76
C TRP A 362 12.90 -6.02 15.07
N GLY A 363 12.01 -5.03 15.05
CA GLY A 363 11.33 -4.71 16.29
C GLY A 363 10.09 -3.86 16.14
N ILE A 364 9.40 -3.67 17.26
CA ILE A 364 8.27 -2.75 17.40
C ILE A 364 8.75 -1.57 18.27
N TYR A 365 8.60 -0.37 17.75
CA TYR A 365 9.09 0.86 18.38
C TYR A 365 7.99 1.90 18.45
N GLU A 366 7.99 2.64 19.54
CA GLU A 366 7.31 3.92 19.61
C GLU A 366 8.32 5.04 19.44
N PHE A 367 8.05 5.95 18.52
CA PHE A 367 8.81 7.17 18.33
C PHE A 367 7.94 8.38 18.60
N LYS A 368 8.44 9.33 19.37
CA LYS A 368 7.80 10.59 19.67
C LYS A 368 8.84 11.71 19.69
N GLN A 369 8.78 12.59 18.69
CA GLN A 369 9.79 13.63 18.48
C GLN A 369 9.81 14.68 19.60
N SER A 370 8.65 15.01 20.16
CA SER A 370 8.48 15.97 21.26
C SER A 370 7.23 15.67 22.06
N THR A 371 7.02 16.34 23.17
CA THR A 371 5.81 16.21 23.98
C THR A 371 4.53 16.57 23.22
N SER A 372 4.62 17.53 22.27
CA SER A 372 3.50 18.00 21.45
C SER A 372 3.35 17.29 20.11
N SER A 373 4.37 16.52 19.67
CA SER A 373 4.28 15.78 18.40
C SER A 373 3.39 14.56 18.55
N GLY A 374 2.88 14.09 17.40
CA GLY A 374 2.23 12.77 17.32
C GLY A 374 3.20 11.64 17.58
N LYS A 375 2.64 10.46 17.71
CA LYS A 375 3.35 9.20 17.94
C LYS A 375 3.46 8.42 16.65
N ILE A 376 4.56 7.73 16.47
CA ILE A 376 4.74 6.74 15.42
C ILE A 376 4.96 5.39 16.09
N ILE A 377 4.09 4.41 15.79
CA ILE A 377 4.39 3.01 16.05
C ILE A 377 4.96 2.42 14.77
N ASN A 378 6.18 1.90 14.86
CA ASN A 378 6.84 1.25 13.74
C ASN A 378 7.02 -0.24 14.04
N ILE A 379 6.38 -1.09 13.23
CA ILE A 379 6.60 -2.53 13.18
C ILE A 379 7.55 -2.79 12.01
N GLY A 380 8.83 -2.94 12.30
CA GLY A 380 9.91 -3.06 11.32
C GLY A 380 9.91 -4.38 10.54
N LEU A 381 8.75 -4.87 10.11
CA LEU A 381 8.60 -6.16 9.49
C LEU A 381 7.51 -6.12 8.41
N ALA A 382 7.88 -6.19 7.12
CA ALA A 382 6.92 -6.28 6.03
C ALA A 382 6.09 -7.58 6.11
N ASP A 383 6.74 -8.67 6.50
CA ASP A 383 6.13 -9.99 6.65
C ASP A 383 5.13 -10.10 7.82
N TRP A 384 4.86 -9.01 8.53
CA TRP A 384 3.87 -8.98 9.61
C TRP A 384 2.52 -9.53 9.15
N PHE A 385 2.12 -9.21 7.92
CA PHE A 385 0.89 -9.68 7.29
C PHE A 385 1.10 -10.83 6.30
N ASN A 386 2.12 -11.68 6.46
CA ASN A 386 2.18 -12.91 5.67
C ASN A 386 1.06 -13.89 6.10
N ASN A 387 0.73 -14.82 5.23
CA ASN A 387 -0.37 -15.78 5.42
C ASN A 387 -0.23 -16.64 6.69
N ILE A 388 0.99 -16.83 7.18
CA ILE A 388 1.24 -17.63 8.40
C ILE A 388 1.06 -16.77 9.64
N ASN A 389 1.59 -15.55 9.64
CA ASN A 389 1.47 -14.64 10.77
C ASN A 389 0.02 -14.21 11.00
N LEU A 390 -0.76 -14.01 9.94
CA LEU A 390 -2.19 -13.67 10.04
C LEU A 390 -3.04 -14.71 10.77
N LYS A 391 -2.62 -15.98 10.81
CA LYS A 391 -3.28 -17.03 11.59
C LYS A 391 -3.00 -16.94 13.08
N LYS A 392 -2.07 -16.07 13.51
CA LYS A 392 -1.66 -15.92 14.90
C LYS A 392 -2.46 -14.80 15.55
N LYS A 393 -3.26 -15.16 16.55
CA LYS A 393 -4.13 -14.23 17.25
C LYS A 393 -3.37 -13.00 17.77
N TYR A 394 -2.18 -13.16 18.31
CA TYR A 394 -1.39 -12.06 18.86
C TYR A 394 -0.92 -11.05 17.80
N VAL A 395 -0.75 -11.45 16.52
CA VAL A 395 -0.46 -10.50 15.42
C VAL A 395 -1.65 -9.59 15.21
N SER A 396 -2.86 -10.17 15.17
CA SER A 396 -4.12 -9.42 15.06
C SER A 396 -4.33 -8.51 16.27
N ASP A 397 -4.16 -9.04 17.49
CA ASP A 397 -4.36 -8.28 18.73
C ASP A 397 -3.40 -7.10 18.83
N ILE A 398 -2.10 -7.31 18.58
CA ILE A 398 -1.10 -6.20 18.57
C ILE A 398 -1.48 -5.14 17.57
N THR A 399 -1.83 -5.53 16.33
CA THR A 399 -2.18 -4.57 15.30
C THR A 399 -3.42 -3.76 15.67
N LYS A 400 -4.46 -4.42 16.18
CA LYS A 400 -5.66 -3.76 16.65
C LYS A 400 -5.34 -2.78 17.79
N ASN A 401 -4.60 -3.24 18.79
CA ASN A 401 -4.20 -2.40 19.92
C ASN A 401 -3.34 -1.19 19.48
N CYS A 402 -2.49 -1.34 18.45
CA CYS A 402 -1.75 -0.21 17.87
C CYS A 402 -2.71 0.84 17.27
N ILE A 403 -3.70 0.40 16.50
CA ILE A 403 -4.70 1.29 15.90
C ILE A 403 -5.50 2.02 16.98
N GLU A 404 -6.01 1.30 17.97
CA GLU A 404 -6.75 1.87 19.09
C GLU A 404 -5.89 2.88 19.87
N TYR A 405 -4.66 2.48 20.23
CA TYR A 405 -3.72 3.34 20.98
C TYR A 405 -3.39 4.64 20.25
N LEU A 406 -3.25 4.61 18.93
CA LEU A 406 -2.95 5.79 18.13
C LEU A 406 -4.20 6.66 17.90
N ASN A 407 -5.40 6.15 18.03
CA ASN A 407 -6.66 6.89 17.91
C ASN A 407 -7.18 7.48 19.22
N GLU A 408 -6.63 7.08 20.37
CA GLU A 408 -7.08 7.54 21.70
C GLU A 408 -6.80 9.03 22.02
N ASN A 409 -6.16 9.80 21.15
CA ASN A 409 -5.78 11.21 21.44
C ASN A 409 -6.53 12.20 20.56
#